data_9d8960649b95cd273128c5be2e3dadca
#
_entry.id   9d8960649b95cd273128c5be2e3dadca
#
_cell.length_a   1.000
_cell.length_b   1.000
_cell.length_c   1.000
_cell.angle_alpha   90.00
_cell.angle_beta   90.00
_cell.angle_gamma   90.00
#
_symmetry.space_group_name_H-M   'P 1'
#
loop_
_entity.id
_entity.type
_entity.pdbx_description
1 polymer ?
#
loop_
_entity_poly.entity_id
_entity_poly.type
_entity_poly.pdbx_seq_one_letter_code
_entity_poly.pdbx_strand_id
1 'polypeptide(L)'
;MTNLLFTPTVQKIKADIGDLDVTPIVEKVVITMYKDYPYLEEKFGDKGKERTIEDNFYHFLYLNTAYKLKDTQTFLEYALWLNSILVSRGMKTDLIIYNFEKIKENMSGMLDKEIEESFLSYLDGGIQALKEYKQNSGIE
;
A
#
# COMPACT_ATOMS: atom_id res chain seq x y z
N MET A 1 6.13 -25.12 -0.85
CA MET A 1 5.48 -23.89 -1.39
C MET A 1 5.98 -22.68 -0.63
N THR A 2 6.47 -21.69 -1.35
CA THR A 2 6.97 -20.47 -0.72
C THR A 2 5.81 -19.62 -0.21
N ASN A 3 5.88 -19.25 1.08
CA ASN A 3 4.91 -18.31 1.63
C ASN A 3 5.33 -16.89 1.23
N LEU A 4 4.49 -16.21 0.44
CA LEU A 4 4.79 -14.89 -0.11
C LEU A 4 4.95 -13.81 0.96
N LEU A 5 4.43 -14.04 2.18
CA LEU A 5 4.60 -13.12 3.29
C LEU A 5 6.01 -13.18 3.91
N PHE A 6 6.83 -14.14 3.50
CA PHE A 6 8.15 -14.38 4.09
C PHE A 6 9.24 -14.58 3.05
N THR A 7 9.08 -14.02 1.84
CA THR A 7 10.15 -14.06 0.83
C THR A 7 11.34 -13.23 1.30
N PRO A 8 12.54 -13.44 0.72
CA PRO A 8 13.70 -12.61 1.06
C PRO A 8 13.47 -11.12 0.88
N THR A 9 12.76 -10.72 -0.19
CA THR A 9 12.41 -9.31 -0.42
C THR A 9 11.54 -8.78 0.72
N VAL A 10 10.49 -9.52 1.09
CA VAL A 10 9.60 -9.11 2.19
C VAL A 10 10.38 -9.01 3.49
N GLN A 11 11.26 -9.98 3.78
CA GLN A 11 12.06 -9.95 5.00
C GLN A 11 12.94 -8.71 5.08
N LYS A 12 13.52 -8.30 3.95
CA LYS A 12 14.32 -7.08 3.89
C LYS A 12 13.47 -5.83 4.16
N ILE A 13 12.30 -5.75 3.54
CA ILE A 13 11.40 -4.61 3.77
C ILE A 13 10.97 -4.55 5.23
N LYS A 14 10.62 -5.70 5.80
CA LYS A 14 10.23 -5.79 7.22
C LYS A 14 11.36 -5.32 8.13
N ALA A 15 12.60 -5.69 7.81
CA ALA A 15 13.76 -5.23 8.59
C ALA A 15 13.89 -3.71 8.54
N ASP A 16 13.65 -3.11 7.38
CA ASP A 16 13.71 -1.65 7.21
C ASP A 16 12.56 -0.94 7.93
N ILE A 17 11.38 -1.58 8.03
CA ILE A 17 10.26 -1.05 8.81
C ILE A 17 10.60 -1.07 10.30
N GLY A 18 11.30 -2.12 10.76
CA GLY A 18 11.70 -2.24 12.13
C GLY A 18 10.68 -3.00 12.99
N ASP A 19 10.43 -2.47 14.20
CA ASP A 19 9.63 -3.18 15.20
C ASP A 19 8.12 -3.19 14.95
N LEU A 20 7.65 -2.44 13.96
CA LEU A 20 6.23 -2.34 13.66
C LEU A 20 5.76 -3.61 12.93
N ASP A 21 4.86 -4.37 13.56
CA ASP A 21 4.36 -5.61 12.93
C ASP A 21 3.13 -5.32 12.08
N VAL A 22 3.34 -5.27 10.77
CA VAL A 22 2.27 -4.98 9.81
C VAL A 22 1.84 -6.22 9.01
N THR A 23 2.50 -7.36 9.23
CA THR A 23 2.22 -8.58 8.47
C THR A 23 0.74 -8.98 8.50
N PRO A 24 0.05 -9.01 9.67
CA PRO A 24 -1.37 -9.36 9.69
C PRO A 24 -2.23 -8.40 8.88
N ILE A 25 -1.88 -7.12 8.87
CA ILE A 25 -2.63 -6.10 8.12
C ILE A 25 -2.44 -6.34 6.62
N VAL A 26 -1.19 -6.52 6.19
CA VAL A 26 -0.88 -6.78 4.77
C VAL A 26 -1.62 -8.03 4.28
N GLU A 27 -1.61 -9.10 5.06
CA GLU A 27 -2.29 -10.32 4.70
C GLU A 27 -3.78 -10.09 4.43
N LYS A 28 -4.45 -9.42 5.35
CA LYS A 28 -5.88 -9.14 5.21
C LYS A 28 -6.18 -8.25 4.00
N VAL A 29 -5.36 -7.23 3.79
CA VAL A 29 -5.53 -6.30 2.67
C VAL A 29 -5.44 -7.06 1.34
N VAL A 30 -4.40 -7.87 1.18
CA VAL A 30 -4.18 -8.59 -0.08
C VAL A 30 -5.28 -9.64 -0.32
N ILE A 31 -5.68 -10.38 0.71
CA ILE A 31 -6.79 -11.33 0.59
C ILE A 31 -8.05 -10.62 0.12
N THR A 32 -8.36 -9.48 0.72
CA THR A 32 -9.55 -8.70 0.36
C THR A 32 -9.49 -8.18 -1.07
N MET A 33 -8.31 -7.68 -1.49
CA MET A 33 -8.12 -7.19 -2.86
C MET A 33 -8.40 -8.28 -3.90
N TYR A 34 -7.86 -9.47 -3.67
CA TYR A 34 -8.02 -10.57 -4.62
C TYR A 34 -9.42 -11.18 -4.59
N LYS A 35 -10.14 -11.02 -3.49
CA LYS A 35 -11.55 -11.40 -3.40
C LYS A 35 -12.42 -10.42 -4.17
N ASP A 36 -12.18 -9.12 -4.01
CA ASP A 36 -12.99 -8.08 -4.65
C ASP A 36 -12.66 -7.90 -6.13
N TYR A 37 -11.43 -8.20 -6.53
CA TYR A 37 -10.96 -8.06 -7.92
C TYR A 37 -10.31 -9.35 -8.41
N PRO A 38 -11.12 -10.40 -8.64
CA PRO A 38 -10.56 -11.71 -9.05
C PRO A 38 -9.75 -11.65 -10.34
N TYR A 39 -10.03 -10.67 -11.21
CA TYR A 39 -9.30 -10.54 -12.46
C TYR A 39 -7.80 -10.27 -12.28
N LEU A 40 -7.40 -9.81 -11.09
CA LEU A 40 -5.99 -9.56 -10.81
C LEU A 40 -5.17 -10.83 -10.93
N GLU A 41 -5.70 -11.95 -10.48
CA GLU A 41 -5.02 -13.24 -10.59
C GLU A 41 -4.88 -13.67 -12.05
N GLU A 42 -5.94 -13.50 -12.83
CA GLU A 42 -5.92 -13.86 -14.24
C GLU A 42 -4.99 -12.98 -15.06
N LYS A 43 -4.99 -11.67 -14.78
CA LYS A 43 -4.22 -10.71 -15.55
C LYS A 43 -2.73 -10.72 -15.20
N PHE A 44 -2.39 -10.86 -13.93
CA PHE A 44 -1.02 -10.69 -13.46
C PHE A 44 -0.39 -11.96 -12.88
N GLY A 45 -1.19 -12.99 -12.60
CA GLY A 45 -0.71 -14.28 -12.13
C GLY A 45 -0.05 -14.22 -10.74
N ASP A 46 0.73 -15.27 -10.44
CA ASP A 46 1.39 -15.40 -9.14
C ASP A 46 2.44 -14.32 -8.91
N LYS A 47 3.14 -13.89 -9.95
CA LYS A 47 4.11 -12.80 -9.87
C LYS A 47 3.45 -11.49 -9.47
N GLY A 48 2.26 -11.24 -10.01
CA GLY A 48 1.50 -10.05 -9.65
C GLY A 48 1.10 -10.05 -8.18
N LYS A 49 0.69 -11.22 -7.67
CA LYS A 49 0.32 -11.35 -6.25
C LYS A 49 1.54 -11.12 -5.36
N GLU A 50 2.69 -11.70 -5.72
CA GLU A 50 3.93 -11.50 -5.00
C GLU A 50 4.28 -10.00 -4.92
N ARG A 51 4.18 -9.29 -6.05
CA ARG A 51 4.46 -7.86 -6.10
C ARG A 51 3.44 -7.05 -5.29
N THR A 52 2.17 -7.44 -5.30
CA THR A 52 1.14 -6.75 -4.51
C THR A 52 1.47 -6.85 -3.02
N ILE A 53 1.91 -8.01 -2.57
CA ILE A 53 2.32 -8.20 -1.18
C ILE A 53 3.53 -7.32 -0.87
N GLU A 54 4.56 -7.35 -1.72
CA GLU A 54 5.75 -6.51 -1.54
C GLU A 54 5.38 -5.03 -1.50
N ASP A 55 4.53 -4.59 -2.43
CA ASP A 55 4.08 -3.20 -2.49
C ASP A 55 3.39 -2.78 -1.20
N ASN A 56 2.58 -3.66 -0.61
CA ASN A 56 1.90 -3.33 0.64
C ASN A 56 2.87 -3.19 1.80
N PHE A 57 3.93 -3.99 1.85
CA PHE A 57 5.00 -3.77 2.84
C PHE A 57 5.71 -2.45 2.57
N TYR A 58 5.95 -2.09 1.30
CA TYR A 58 6.52 -0.78 0.96
C TYR A 58 5.62 0.36 1.38
N HIS A 59 4.29 0.22 1.24
CA HIS A 59 3.37 1.27 1.71
C HIS A 59 3.61 1.54 3.19
N PHE A 60 3.75 0.50 4.00
CA PHE A 60 4.01 0.67 5.43
C PHE A 60 5.41 1.21 5.71
N LEU A 61 6.40 0.83 4.91
CA LEU A 61 7.73 1.40 5.05
C LEU A 61 7.70 2.91 4.88
N TYR A 62 6.99 3.40 3.85
CA TYR A 62 6.91 4.84 3.60
C TYR A 62 5.99 5.56 4.58
N LEU A 63 4.93 4.91 5.07
CA LEU A 63 4.13 5.46 6.16
C LEU A 63 4.98 5.65 7.41
N ASN A 64 5.77 4.63 7.75
CA ASN A 64 6.63 4.69 8.93
C ASN A 64 7.77 5.70 8.76
N THR A 65 8.32 5.82 7.55
CA THR A 65 9.35 6.80 7.25
C THR A 65 8.79 8.22 7.41
N ALA A 66 7.59 8.47 6.86
CA ALA A 66 6.91 9.75 7.02
C ALA A 66 6.67 10.07 8.50
N TYR A 67 6.28 9.06 9.26
CA TYR A 67 6.04 9.21 10.69
C TYR A 67 7.33 9.60 11.44
N LYS A 68 8.42 8.91 11.16
CA LYS A 68 9.72 9.20 11.80
C LYS A 68 10.23 10.58 11.44
N LEU A 69 10.02 11.02 10.20
CA LEU A 69 10.43 12.33 9.73
C LEU A 69 9.43 13.43 10.08
N LYS A 70 8.23 13.04 10.54
CA LYS A 70 7.10 13.95 10.78
C LYS A 70 6.81 14.81 9.55
N ASP A 71 6.81 14.17 8.39
CA ASP A 71 6.68 14.85 7.11
C ASP A 71 5.65 14.15 6.22
N THR A 72 4.46 14.74 6.14
CA THR A 72 3.38 14.24 5.30
C THR A 72 3.80 14.14 3.83
N GLN A 73 4.62 15.08 3.36
CA GLN A 73 5.03 15.15 1.98
C GLN A 73 5.79 13.89 1.54
N THR A 74 6.50 13.25 2.45
CA THR A 74 7.21 11.99 2.17
C THR A 74 6.26 10.94 1.63
N PHE A 75 5.09 10.78 2.24
CA PHE A 75 4.13 9.78 1.78
C PHE A 75 3.40 10.22 0.52
N LEU A 76 3.08 11.52 0.39
CA LEU A 76 2.42 12.04 -0.82
C LEU A 76 3.30 11.82 -2.06
N GLU A 77 4.57 12.11 -1.95
CA GLU A 77 5.51 11.91 -3.07
C GLU A 77 5.61 10.43 -3.43
N TYR A 78 5.66 9.58 -2.41
CA TYR A 78 5.68 8.13 -2.63
C TYR A 78 4.42 7.68 -3.38
N ALA A 79 3.24 8.15 -2.94
CA ALA A 79 1.97 7.74 -3.54
C ALA A 79 1.90 8.13 -5.02
N LEU A 80 2.32 9.34 -5.36
CA LEU A 80 2.31 9.81 -6.74
C LEU A 80 3.33 9.08 -7.60
N TRP A 81 4.51 8.81 -7.05
CA TRP A 81 5.54 8.03 -7.73
C TRP A 81 5.05 6.60 -8.00
N LEU A 82 4.47 5.96 -6.98
CA LEU A 82 3.93 4.62 -7.11
C LEU A 82 2.86 4.57 -8.19
N ASN A 83 1.97 5.55 -8.21
CA ASN A 83 0.92 5.64 -9.20
C ASN A 83 1.50 5.69 -10.62
N SER A 84 2.53 6.49 -10.84
CA SER A 84 3.14 6.61 -12.17
C SER A 84 3.68 5.26 -12.65
N ILE A 85 4.28 4.48 -11.75
CA ILE A 85 4.82 3.17 -12.10
C ILE A 85 3.71 2.16 -12.37
N LEU A 86 2.73 2.06 -11.47
CA LEU A 86 1.68 1.06 -11.60
C LEU A 86 0.76 1.34 -12.79
N VAL A 87 0.45 2.60 -13.07
CA VAL A 87 -0.33 2.97 -14.24
C VAL A 87 0.42 2.59 -15.52
N SER A 88 1.74 2.77 -15.56
CA SER A 88 2.55 2.37 -16.71
C SER A 88 2.53 0.86 -16.93
N ARG A 89 2.20 0.08 -15.91
CA ARG A 89 2.10 -1.38 -15.99
C ARG A 89 0.66 -1.86 -16.20
N GLY A 90 -0.27 -0.96 -16.47
CA GLY A 90 -1.65 -1.30 -16.77
C GLY A 90 -2.60 -1.35 -15.59
N MET A 91 -2.16 -0.89 -14.42
CA MET A 91 -3.04 -0.78 -13.26
C MET A 91 -3.70 0.58 -13.24
N LYS A 92 -4.94 0.62 -12.76
CA LYS A 92 -5.66 1.88 -12.65
C LYS A 92 -5.40 2.55 -11.30
N THR A 93 -5.39 3.88 -11.30
CA THR A 93 -5.27 4.68 -10.06
C THR A 93 -6.33 4.28 -9.04
N ASP A 94 -7.54 3.93 -9.48
CA ASP A 94 -8.61 3.47 -8.59
C ASP A 94 -8.19 2.30 -7.72
N LEU A 95 -7.37 1.39 -8.26
CA LEU A 95 -6.94 0.22 -7.49
C LEU A 95 -5.96 0.61 -6.39
N ILE A 96 -5.13 1.64 -6.63
CA ILE A 96 -4.21 2.14 -5.62
C ILE A 96 -4.98 2.82 -4.50
N ILE A 97 -5.97 3.63 -4.86
CA ILE A 97 -6.86 4.29 -3.90
C ILE A 97 -7.56 3.22 -3.05
N TYR A 98 -8.09 2.18 -3.70
CA TYR A 98 -8.73 1.05 -3.03
C TYR A 98 -7.77 0.39 -2.03
N ASN A 99 -6.53 0.16 -2.45
CA ASN A 99 -5.52 -0.47 -1.59
C ASN A 99 -5.31 0.36 -0.31
N PHE A 100 -5.16 1.67 -0.46
CA PHE A 100 -4.97 2.57 0.69
C PHE A 100 -6.20 2.59 1.59
N GLU A 101 -7.40 2.57 1.02
CA GLU A 101 -8.64 2.49 1.80
C GLU A 101 -8.69 1.19 2.62
N LYS A 102 -8.26 0.07 2.02
CA LYS A 102 -8.25 -1.21 2.72
C LYS A 102 -7.20 -1.26 3.83
N ILE A 103 -6.07 -0.58 3.65
CA ILE A 103 -5.10 -0.45 4.73
C ILE A 103 -5.75 0.30 5.90
N LYS A 104 -6.45 1.40 5.64
CA LYS A 104 -7.14 2.16 6.68
C LYS A 104 -8.11 1.27 7.46
N GLU A 105 -8.94 0.52 6.75
CA GLU A 105 -9.94 -0.35 7.39
C GLU A 105 -9.30 -1.45 8.23
N ASN A 106 -8.27 -2.11 7.72
CA ASN A 106 -7.68 -3.27 8.37
C ASN A 106 -6.64 -2.91 9.44
N MET A 107 -6.19 -1.67 9.46
CA MET A 107 -5.22 -1.19 10.42
C MET A 107 -5.87 -0.81 11.76
N SER A 108 -7.16 -0.56 11.76
CA SER A 108 -7.87 -0.06 12.94
C SER A 108 -7.70 -0.99 14.13
N GLY A 109 -7.18 -0.45 15.23
CA GLY A 109 -6.95 -1.20 16.46
C GLY A 109 -5.74 -2.11 16.45
N MET A 110 -4.96 -2.13 15.37
CA MET A 110 -3.81 -3.03 15.23
C MET A 110 -2.47 -2.39 15.61
N LEU A 111 -2.41 -1.08 15.68
CA LEU A 111 -1.19 -0.31 15.98
C LEU A 111 -1.42 0.62 17.16
N ASP A 112 -0.33 1.14 17.73
CA ASP A 112 -0.42 2.17 18.76
C ASP A 112 -1.23 3.34 18.22
N LYS A 113 -2.05 3.93 19.08
CA LYS A 113 -2.99 4.97 18.67
C LYS A 113 -2.33 6.14 17.96
N GLU A 114 -1.20 6.63 18.48
CA GLU A 114 -0.49 7.75 17.86
C GLU A 114 -0.01 7.41 16.47
N ILE A 115 0.54 6.22 16.29
CA ILE A 115 1.04 5.74 14.99
C ILE A 115 -0.13 5.58 14.03
N GLU A 116 -1.22 4.95 14.50
CA GLU A 116 -2.41 4.74 13.67
C GLU A 116 -2.99 6.08 13.18
N GLU A 117 -3.15 7.05 14.06
CA GLU A 117 -3.68 8.35 13.70
C GLU A 117 -2.80 9.05 12.66
N SER A 118 -1.49 8.96 12.82
CA SER A 118 -0.55 9.54 11.85
C SER A 118 -0.65 8.85 10.51
N PHE A 119 -0.67 7.52 10.50
CA PHE A 119 -0.79 6.75 9.26
C PHE A 119 -2.11 7.06 8.55
N LEU A 120 -3.22 7.18 9.30
CA LEU A 120 -4.52 7.55 8.72
C LEU A 120 -4.43 8.90 8.02
N SER A 121 -3.79 9.86 8.65
CA SER A 121 -3.61 11.19 8.07
C SER A 121 -2.81 11.13 6.77
N TYR A 122 -1.71 10.37 6.75
CA TYR A 122 -0.87 10.23 5.55
C TYR A 122 -1.63 9.50 4.44
N LEU A 123 -2.36 8.45 4.77
CA LEU A 123 -3.16 7.70 3.80
C LEU A 123 -4.25 8.58 3.20
N ASP A 124 -4.94 9.37 4.02
CA ASP A 124 -5.96 10.29 3.54
C ASP A 124 -5.36 11.32 2.58
N GLY A 125 -4.18 11.84 2.91
CA GLY A 125 -3.46 12.76 2.02
C GLY A 125 -3.09 12.11 0.69
N GLY A 126 -2.57 10.88 0.75
CA GLY A 126 -2.23 10.14 -0.46
C GLY A 126 -3.44 9.84 -1.33
N ILE A 127 -4.54 9.43 -0.72
CA ILE A 127 -5.80 9.17 -1.43
C ILE A 127 -6.29 10.45 -2.11
N GLN A 128 -6.26 11.57 -1.40
CA GLN A 128 -6.70 12.85 -1.97
C GLN A 128 -5.83 13.25 -3.16
N ALA A 129 -4.51 13.09 -3.03
CA ALA A 129 -3.58 13.40 -4.12
C ALA A 129 -3.85 12.54 -5.34
N LEU A 130 -4.14 11.26 -5.15
CA LEU A 130 -4.46 10.35 -6.24
C LEU A 130 -5.79 10.69 -6.90
N LYS A 131 -6.79 11.09 -6.14
CA LYS A 131 -8.08 11.53 -6.68
C LYS A 131 -7.91 12.80 -7.52
N GLU A 132 -7.09 13.73 -7.08
CA GLU A 132 -6.78 14.93 -7.83
C GLU A 132 -6.04 14.61 -9.13
N TYR A 133 -5.10 13.67 -9.07
CA TYR A 133 -4.40 13.20 -10.27
C TYR A 133 -5.39 12.66 -11.30
N LYS A 134 -6.33 11.81 -10.89
CA LYS A 134 -7.35 11.26 -11.80
C LYS A 134 -8.18 12.37 -12.43
N GLN A 135 -8.65 13.30 -11.61
CA GLN A 135 -9.50 14.37 -12.05
C GLN A 135 -8.80 15.27 -13.07
N ASN A 136 -7.52 15.57 -12.82
CA ASN A 136 -6.74 16.46 -13.68
C ASN A 136 -6.24 15.77 -14.95
N SER A 137 -6.00 14.46 -14.90
CA SER A 137 -5.51 13.71 -16.06
C SER A 137 -6.60 13.41 -17.08
N GLY A 138 -7.85 13.30 -16.63
CA GLY A 138 -8.97 12.95 -17.50
C GLY A 138 -8.89 11.55 -18.11
N ILE A 139 -8.01 10.69 -17.59
CA ILE A 139 -7.74 9.38 -18.17
C ILE A 139 -8.66 8.31 -17.60
N GLU A 140 -9.03 8.43 -16.38
CA GLU A 140 -9.84 7.44 -15.67
C GLU A 140 -11.16 8.05 -15.26
#